data_567b42626ceafd40d70cb2aa327418d1
#
_entry.id   567b42626ceafd40d70cb2aa327418d1
#
_cell.length_a   1.000
_cell.length_b   1.000
_cell.length_c   1.000
_cell.angle_alpha   90.00
_cell.angle_beta   90.00
_cell.angle_gamma   90.00
#
_symmetry.space_group_name_H-M   'P 1'
#
loop_
_entity.id
_entity.type
_entity.pdbx_description
1 polymer ?
#
loop_
_entity_poly.entity_id
_entity_poly.type
_entity_poly.pdbx_seq_one_letter_code
_entity_poly.pdbx_strand_id
1 'polypeptide(L)'
;MPPKPSKPWPWSRRKQIWDPPTLLDTILDSPLRALIQTIHAIFLSFRGAPFKPPRNKPRVKVVCISDTHTNTLSIPNGDVLIHAGDLTNAGTVEEIQKQLDWLASLPHREKIVIAGNHDSYFDPKSRKAEDKGKKLKFRSLHYLENKAITLKFKGGRKLNFYGSPDIPQCGGSDFA
;
A
#
# COMPACT_ATOMS: atom_id res chain seq x y z
N MET A 1 -25.83 -18.83 -8.09
CA MET A 1 -25.27 -17.69 -7.32
C MET A 1 -26.08 -17.51 -6.05
N PRO A 2 -25.49 -17.48 -4.87
CA PRO A 2 -26.23 -17.15 -3.67
C PRO A 2 -26.71 -15.69 -3.75
N PRO A 3 -27.90 -15.36 -3.21
CA PRO A 3 -28.41 -13.99 -3.22
C PRO A 3 -27.44 -13.09 -2.46
N LYS A 4 -27.15 -11.90 -3.02
CA LYS A 4 -26.36 -10.90 -2.33
C LYS A 4 -27.03 -10.56 -0.98
N PRO A 5 -26.28 -10.53 0.13
CA PRO A 5 -26.86 -10.16 1.41
C PRO A 5 -27.45 -8.76 1.31
N SER A 6 -28.70 -8.61 1.74
CA SER A 6 -29.37 -7.32 1.80
C SER A 6 -28.62 -6.40 2.74
N LYS A 7 -28.34 -5.17 2.33
CA LYS A 7 -27.71 -4.18 3.22
C LYS A 7 -28.60 -4.01 4.46
N PRO A 8 -28.03 -4.07 5.67
CA PRO A 8 -28.81 -3.86 6.88
C PRO A 8 -29.40 -2.45 6.89
N TRP A 9 -30.60 -2.31 7.48
CA TRP A 9 -31.24 -1.01 7.66
C TRP A 9 -30.35 -0.11 8.52
N PRO A 10 -30.10 1.14 8.14
CA PRO A 10 -29.09 1.99 8.80
C PRO A 10 -29.40 2.27 10.28
N TRP A 11 -30.66 2.18 10.69
CA TRP A 11 -31.13 2.42 12.06
C TRP A 11 -31.39 1.15 12.85
N SER A 12 -30.93 -0.03 12.38
CA SER A 12 -30.98 -1.27 13.13
C SER A 12 -29.62 -1.59 13.73
N ARG A 13 -29.60 -2.28 14.89
CA ARG A 13 -28.36 -2.84 15.42
C ARG A 13 -27.88 -3.98 14.53
N ARG A 14 -26.54 -4.13 14.38
CA ARG A 14 -25.96 -5.31 13.72
C ARG A 14 -26.40 -6.59 14.43
N LYS A 15 -26.72 -7.61 13.67
CA LYS A 15 -27.20 -8.89 14.22
C LYS A 15 -26.02 -9.77 14.69
N GLN A 16 -24.88 -9.66 14.04
CA GLN A 16 -23.67 -10.42 14.34
C GLN A 16 -22.47 -9.49 14.45
N ILE A 17 -21.46 -9.91 15.24
CA ILE A 17 -20.25 -9.13 15.49
C ILE A 17 -19.44 -8.88 14.21
N TRP A 18 -19.55 -9.77 13.22
CA TRP A 18 -18.88 -9.70 11.93
C TRP A 18 -19.61 -8.86 10.88
N ASP A 19 -20.86 -8.47 11.16
CA ASP A 19 -21.58 -7.57 10.26
C ASP A 19 -20.95 -6.18 10.32
N PRO A 20 -20.89 -5.46 9.19
CA PRO A 20 -20.41 -4.08 9.20
C PRO A 20 -21.28 -3.24 10.15
N PRO A 21 -20.67 -2.33 10.94
CA PRO A 21 -21.41 -1.48 11.87
C PRO A 21 -22.44 -0.64 11.12
N THR A 22 -23.65 -0.57 11.64
CA THR A 22 -24.69 0.31 11.14
C THR A 22 -24.46 1.75 11.61
N LEU A 23 -25.21 2.72 11.06
CA LEU A 23 -25.13 4.10 11.55
C LEU A 23 -25.51 4.20 13.04
N LEU A 24 -26.53 3.44 13.44
CA LEU A 24 -26.94 3.38 14.84
C LEU A 24 -25.85 2.82 15.74
N ASP A 25 -25.18 1.75 15.34
CA ASP A 25 -24.05 1.20 16.07
C ASP A 25 -22.91 2.22 16.22
N THR A 26 -22.55 2.90 15.12
CA THR A 26 -21.50 3.90 15.12
C THR A 26 -21.78 5.06 16.08
N ILE A 27 -23.04 5.52 16.11
CA ILE A 27 -23.46 6.62 17.00
C ILE A 27 -23.46 6.17 18.47
N LEU A 28 -23.98 4.98 18.76
CA LEU A 28 -24.10 4.48 20.12
C LEU A 28 -22.77 4.02 20.71
N ASP A 29 -21.91 3.39 19.91
CA ASP A 29 -20.60 2.88 20.36
C ASP A 29 -19.58 4.02 20.54
N SER A 30 -19.63 5.05 19.69
CA SER A 30 -18.75 6.23 19.81
C SER A 30 -19.31 7.45 19.08
N PRO A 31 -20.10 8.29 19.78
CA PRO A 31 -20.71 9.49 19.18
C PRO A 31 -19.68 10.48 18.63
N LEU A 32 -18.51 10.60 19.29
CA LEU A 32 -17.41 11.45 18.80
C LEU A 32 -16.85 10.93 17.48
N ARG A 33 -16.67 9.62 17.33
CA ARG A 33 -16.21 9.01 16.09
C ARG A 33 -17.23 9.21 14.96
N ALA A 34 -18.52 9.07 15.26
CA ALA A 34 -19.59 9.33 14.31
C ALA A 34 -19.59 10.78 13.82
N LEU A 35 -19.38 11.73 14.74
CA LEU A 35 -19.26 13.16 14.43
C LEU A 35 -18.05 13.44 13.51
N ILE A 36 -16.88 12.93 13.86
CA ILE A 36 -15.66 13.09 13.06
C ILE A 36 -15.85 12.50 11.65
N GLN A 37 -16.42 11.30 11.55
CA GLN A 37 -16.69 10.67 10.26
C GLN A 37 -17.69 11.48 9.41
N THR A 38 -18.71 12.05 10.03
CA THR A 38 -19.68 12.90 9.36
C THR A 38 -19.02 14.18 8.83
N ILE A 39 -18.25 14.87 9.68
CA ILE A 39 -17.49 16.07 9.30
C ILE A 39 -16.53 15.73 8.15
N HIS A 40 -15.80 14.63 8.26
CA HIS A 40 -14.91 14.18 7.20
C HIS A 40 -15.64 13.88 5.88
N ALA A 41 -16.81 13.22 5.93
CA ALA A 41 -17.64 12.98 4.75
C ALA A 41 -18.11 14.29 4.10
N ILE A 42 -18.49 15.29 4.91
CA ILE A 42 -18.85 16.63 4.44
C ILE A 42 -17.63 17.29 3.74
N PHE A 43 -16.44 17.27 4.35
CA PHE A 43 -15.24 17.79 3.71
C PHE A 43 -14.90 17.07 2.42
N LEU A 44 -15.09 15.75 2.36
CA LEU A 44 -14.88 14.99 1.14
C LEU A 44 -15.87 15.37 0.03
N SER A 45 -17.12 15.78 0.38
CA SER A 45 -18.10 16.24 -0.63
C SER A 45 -17.71 17.56 -1.31
N PHE A 46 -16.90 18.38 -0.63
CA PHE A 46 -16.32 19.61 -1.20
C PHE A 46 -15.07 19.36 -2.05
N ARG A 47 -14.53 18.15 -2.01
CA ARG A 47 -13.41 17.75 -2.89
C ARG A 47 -13.90 17.67 -4.31
N GLY A 48 -13.90 18.61 -5.09
CA GLY A 48 -14.26 18.65 -6.54
C GLY A 48 -14.49 17.29 -7.24
N ALA A 49 -14.93 17.31 -8.47
CA ALA A 49 -15.22 16.10 -9.25
C ALA A 49 -14.01 15.14 -9.24
N PRO A 50 -14.24 13.82 -9.16
CA PRO A 50 -13.16 12.83 -9.19
C PRO A 50 -12.31 13.01 -10.45
N PHE A 51 -11.01 12.78 -10.34
CA PHE A 51 -10.06 12.89 -11.43
C PHE A 51 -10.57 12.15 -12.68
N LYS A 52 -10.77 12.88 -13.77
CA LYS A 52 -11.10 12.29 -15.06
C LYS A 52 -9.81 12.09 -15.86
N PRO A 53 -9.45 10.85 -16.21
CA PRO A 53 -8.26 10.63 -17.01
C PRO A 53 -8.37 11.34 -18.37
N PRO A 54 -7.29 11.90 -18.89
CA PRO A 54 -7.31 12.58 -20.18
C PRO A 54 -7.67 11.59 -21.30
N ARG A 55 -8.69 11.94 -22.09
CA ARG A 55 -9.22 11.04 -23.15
C ARG A 55 -8.23 10.76 -24.27
N ASN A 56 -7.31 11.67 -24.52
CA ASN A 56 -6.37 11.63 -25.68
C ASN A 56 -4.98 11.07 -25.33
N LYS A 57 -4.81 10.44 -24.17
CA LYS A 57 -3.53 9.86 -23.78
C LYS A 57 -3.65 8.35 -23.53
N PRO A 58 -2.66 7.54 -23.92
CA PRO A 58 -2.66 6.11 -23.66
C PRO A 58 -2.86 5.82 -22.17
N ARG A 59 -3.56 4.73 -21.86
CA ARG A 59 -3.71 4.28 -20.47
C ARG A 59 -2.36 3.78 -19.95
N VAL A 60 -2.10 4.01 -18.67
CA VAL A 60 -0.98 3.40 -17.95
C VAL A 60 -1.58 2.42 -16.95
N LYS A 61 -1.19 1.16 -17.05
CA LYS A 61 -1.64 0.08 -16.16
C LYS A 61 -0.66 -0.02 -15.00
N VAL A 62 -1.12 0.32 -13.81
CA VAL A 62 -0.36 0.18 -12.56
C VAL A 62 -0.84 -1.07 -11.84
N VAL A 63 0.10 -1.92 -11.45
CA VAL A 63 -0.14 -3.12 -10.63
C VAL A 63 0.45 -2.84 -9.25
N CYS A 64 -0.35 -2.99 -8.22
CA CYS A 64 0.08 -2.80 -6.84
C CYS A 64 0.00 -4.12 -6.08
N ILE A 65 1.05 -4.43 -5.33
CA ILE A 65 1.15 -5.57 -4.43
C ILE A 65 1.78 -5.11 -3.11
N SER A 66 1.55 -5.85 -2.04
CA SER A 66 2.21 -5.68 -0.74
C SER A 66 2.20 -6.99 0.02
N ASP A 67 2.85 -7.04 1.17
CA ASP A 67 2.74 -8.13 2.14
C ASP A 67 3.05 -9.51 1.54
N THR A 68 4.06 -9.60 0.72
CA THR A 68 4.43 -10.87 0.07
C THR A 68 5.15 -11.84 1.00
N HIS A 69 5.81 -11.33 2.06
CA HIS A 69 6.43 -12.13 3.10
C HIS A 69 7.24 -13.31 2.54
N THR A 70 8.22 -12.99 1.70
CA THR A 70 9.09 -13.95 1.01
C THR A 70 8.43 -14.81 -0.08
N ASN A 71 7.11 -14.75 -0.24
CA ASN A 71 6.43 -15.49 -1.30
C ASN A 71 6.63 -14.82 -2.67
N THR A 72 6.66 -15.66 -3.70
CA THR A 72 6.66 -15.24 -5.10
C THR A 72 5.30 -15.57 -5.72
N LEU A 73 4.63 -14.57 -6.27
CA LEU A 73 3.27 -14.70 -6.79
C LEU A 73 3.26 -14.54 -8.31
N SER A 74 2.22 -15.06 -8.95
CA SER A 74 1.93 -14.74 -10.34
C SER A 74 1.35 -13.33 -10.42
N ILE A 75 2.10 -12.40 -11.03
CA ILE A 75 1.74 -11.00 -11.11
C ILE A 75 1.20 -10.68 -12.51
N PRO A 76 0.01 -10.04 -12.62
CA PRO A 76 -0.52 -9.66 -13.92
C PRO A 76 0.34 -8.58 -14.59
N ASN A 77 0.47 -8.64 -15.91
CA ASN A 77 1.25 -7.67 -16.67
C ASN A 77 0.73 -6.23 -16.50
N GLY A 78 1.66 -5.28 -16.46
CA GLY A 78 1.37 -3.85 -16.35
C GLY A 78 2.55 -3.00 -16.82
N ASP A 79 2.33 -1.69 -16.88
CA ASP A 79 3.38 -0.71 -17.21
C ASP A 79 4.25 -0.39 -16.00
N VAL A 80 3.65 -0.40 -14.82
CA VAL A 80 4.29 -0.13 -13.52
C VAL A 80 3.90 -1.23 -12.55
N LEU A 81 4.86 -1.75 -11.82
CA LEU A 81 4.67 -2.58 -10.63
C LEU A 81 5.07 -1.77 -9.40
N ILE A 82 4.20 -1.72 -8.41
CA ILE A 82 4.47 -1.12 -7.10
C ILE A 82 4.39 -2.21 -6.05
N HIS A 83 5.46 -2.36 -5.25
CA HIS A 83 5.45 -3.15 -4.03
C HIS A 83 5.45 -2.22 -2.82
N ALA A 84 4.37 -2.25 -2.05
CA ALA A 84 4.10 -1.30 -0.98
C ALA A 84 4.56 -1.79 0.40
N GLY A 85 5.65 -2.55 0.45
CA GLY A 85 6.29 -2.98 1.71
C GLY A 85 5.94 -4.41 2.13
N ASP A 86 6.57 -4.84 3.22
CA ASP A 86 6.51 -6.20 3.76
C ASP A 86 6.91 -7.26 2.72
N LEU A 87 8.10 -7.05 2.15
CA LEU A 87 8.71 -7.99 1.21
C LEU A 87 9.08 -9.30 1.91
N THR A 88 9.45 -9.22 3.20
CA THR A 88 10.10 -10.31 3.92
C THR A 88 9.40 -10.63 5.23
N ASN A 89 9.75 -11.77 5.83
CA ASN A 89 9.31 -12.13 7.18
C ASN A 89 10.29 -11.63 8.25
N ALA A 90 11.60 -11.83 8.02
CA ALA A 90 12.63 -11.57 9.02
C ALA A 90 13.48 -10.33 8.73
N GLY A 91 13.28 -9.67 7.59
CA GLY A 91 13.95 -8.43 7.21
C GLY A 91 15.46 -8.55 7.01
N THR A 92 16.00 -9.75 6.76
CA THR A 92 17.44 -9.94 6.51
C THR A 92 17.83 -9.48 5.11
N VAL A 93 19.09 -9.10 4.93
CA VAL A 93 19.63 -8.73 3.61
C VAL A 93 19.43 -9.83 2.59
N GLU A 94 19.60 -11.09 2.98
CA GLU A 94 19.43 -12.24 2.10
C GLU A 94 17.98 -12.40 1.62
N GLU A 95 17.00 -12.24 2.53
CA GLU A 95 15.57 -12.32 2.17
C GLU A 95 15.19 -11.15 1.26
N ILE A 96 15.57 -9.93 1.64
CA ILE A 96 15.29 -8.74 0.85
C ILE A 96 15.90 -8.86 -0.54
N GLN A 97 17.17 -9.28 -0.63
CA GLN A 97 17.84 -9.42 -1.94
C GLN A 97 17.12 -10.42 -2.84
N LYS A 98 16.66 -11.56 -2.30
CA LYS A 98 15.86 -12.54 -3.06
C LYS A 98 14.57 -11.93 -3.60
N GLN A 99 13.87 -11.15 -2.78
CA GLN A 99 12.63 -10.47 -3.21
C GLN A 99 12.91 -9.39 -4.26
N LEU A 100 13.97 -8.61 -4.11
CA LEU A 100 14.39 -7.64 -5.13
C LEU A 100 14.75 -8.32 -6.44
N ASP A 101 15.45 -9.46 -6.39
CA ASP A 101 15.81 -10.22 -7.59
C ASP A 101 14.59 -10.81 -8.28
N TRP A 102 13.62 -11.34 -7.52
CA TRP A 102 12.34 -11.78 -8.05
C TRP A 102 11.58 -10.63 -8.72
N LEU A 103 11.41 -9.51 -8.03
CA LEU A 103 10.73 -8.34 -8.61
C LEU A 103 11.44 -7.84 -9.87
N ALA A 104 12.79 -7.84 -9.87
CA ALA A 104 13.57 -7.43 -11.03
C ALA A 104 13.33 -8.33 -12.25
N SER A 105 13.08 -9.64 -12.04
CA SER A 105 12.81 -10.61 -13.10
C SER A 105 11.44 -10.44 -13.79
N LEU A 106 10.51 -9.74 -13.13
CA LEU A 106 9.17 -9.55 -13.68
C LEU A 106 9.17 -8.62 -14.91
N PRO A 107 8.24 -8.80 -15.86
CA PRO A 107 8.30 -8.12 -17.17
C PRO A 107 7.84 -6.66 -17.15
N HIS A 108 7.56 -6.08 -15.98
CA HIS A 108 7.13 -4.69 -15.85
C HIS A 108 8.28 -3.74 -16.20
N ARG A 109 7.96 -2.70 -16.97
CA ARG A 109 8.95 -1.72 -17.41
C ARG A 109 9.48 -0.90 -16.24
N GLU A 110 8.61 -0.41 -15.41
CA GLU A 110 8.94 0.40 -14.24
C GLU A 110 8.55 -0.38 -12.97
N LYS A 111 9.41 -0.39 -11.98
CA LYS A 111 9.19 -1.11 -10.73
C LYS A 111 9.58 -0.24 -9.56
N ILE A 112 8.64 -0.03 -8.65
CA ILE A 112 8.80 0.82 -7.47
C ILE A 112 8.66 -0.05 -6.23
N VAL A 113 9.52 0.16 -5.25
CA VAL A 113 9.52 -0.58 -3.99
C VAL A 113 9.67 0.41 -2.84
N ILE A 114 8.91 0.21 -1.77
CA ILE A 114 9.14 0.81 -0.46
C ILE A 114 9.34 -0.31 0.57
N ALA A 115 9.95 0.00 1.71
CA ALA A 115 10.02 -0.91 2.84
C ALA A 115 8.68 -0.95 3.59
N GLY A 116 8.38 -2.08 4.22
CA GLY A 116 7.35 -2.23 5.24
C GLY A 116 7.97 -2.48 6.61
N ASN A 117 7.14 -2.72 7.61
CA ASN A 117 7.60 -2.93 8.97
C ASN A 117 8.39 -4.25 9.15
N HIS A 118 8.14 -5.26 8.33
CA HIS A 118 8.92 -6.51 8.34
C HIS A 118 10.29 -6.39 7.67
N ASP A 119 10.56 -5.32 6.92
CA ASP A 119 11.80 -5.15 6.17
C ASP A 119 12.86 -4.41 7.00
N SER A 120 13.16 -4.91 8.19
CA SER A 120 13.96 -4.27 9.25
C SER A 120 15.37 -3.84 8.83
N TYR A 121 15.96 -4.40 7.77
CA TYR A 121 17.24 -3.95 7.23
C TYR A 121 17.22 -2.46 6.85
N PHE A 122 16.09 -1.94 6.36
CA PHE A 122 16.01 -0.54 5.92
C PHE A 122 15.99 0.46 7.08
N ASP A 123 15.53 0.04 8.27
CA ASP A 123 15.61 0.87 9.45
C ASP A 123 16.93 0.65 10.20
N PRO A 124 17.78 1.69 10.35
CA PRO A 124 19.06 1.57 11.07
C PRO A 124 18.91 1.11 12.54
N LYS A 125 17.76 1.36 13.17
CA LYS A 125 17.50 0.97 14.58
C LYS A 125 17.17 -0.50 14.71
N SER A 126 16.38 -1.03 13.75
CA SER A 126 15.90 -2.42 13.75
C SER A 126 16.80 -3.38 13.00
N ARG A 127 17.78 -2.85 12.25
CA ARG A 127 18.72 -3.64 11.45
C ARG A 127 19.55 -4.60 12.30
N LYS A 128 19.57 -5.87 11.91
CA LYS A 128 20.35 -6.90 12.58
C LYS A 128 21.86 -6.59 12.53
N ALA A 129 22.57 -6.94 13.60
CA ALA A 129 24.02 -6.68 13.70
C ALA A 129 24.83 -7.35 12.58
N GLU A 130 24.42 -8.55 12.17
CA GLU A 130 25.04 -9.35 11.10
C GLU A 130 24.85 -8.76 9.70
N ASP A 131 23.89 -7.86 9.53
CA ASP A 131 23.59 -7.18 8.27
C ASP A 131 24.20 -5.78 8.17
N LYS A 132 24.89 -5.33 9.23
CA LYS A 132 25.61 -4.06 9.21
C LYS A 132 26.72 -4.07 8.17
N GLY A 133 26.73 -3.05 7.30
CA GLY A 133 27.72 -2.91 6.22
C GLY A 133 27.43 -3.70 4.95
N LYS A 134 26.50 -4.65 4.95
CA LYS A 134 26.02 -5.30 3.71
C LYS A 134 25.25 -4.29 2.86
N LYS A 135 25.27 -4.47 1.53
CA LYS A 135 24.57 -3.59 0.58
C LYS A 135 23.62 -4.38 -0.30
N LEU A 136 22.42 -3.85 -0.49
CA LEU A 136 21.43 -4.40 -1.41
C LEU A 136 21.69 -3.92 -2.85
N LYS A 137 21.36 -4.78 -3.81
CA LYS A 137 21.41 -4.47 -5.25
C LYS A 137 19.99 -4.30 -5.76
N PHE A 138 19.57 -3.08 -5.99
CA PHE A 138 18.19 -2.76 -6.45
C PHE A 138 17.96 -3.05 -7.93
N ARG A 139 19.02 -3.30 -8.73
CA ARG A 139 18.93 -3.61 -10.16
C ARG A 139 18.09 -2.55 -10.90
N SER A 140 16.98 -2.96 -11.53
CA SER A 140 16.05 -2.09 -12.27
C SER A 140 14.90 -1.52 -11.42
N LEU A 141 14.98 -1.66 -10.10
CA LEU A 141 13.93 -1.18 -9.19
C LEU A 141 14.24 0.23 -8.67
N HIS A 142 13.21 1.02 -8.50
CA HIS A 142 13.26 2.31 -7.81
C HIS A 142 12.85 2.12 -6.35
N TYR A 143 13.82 2.11 -5.44
CA TYR A 143 13.53 2.16 -4.01
C TYR A 143 13.25 3.59 -3.60
N LEU A 144 12.11 3.81 -2.96
CA LEU A 144 11.69 5.12 -2.50
C LEU A 144 11.60 5.14 -0.97
N GLU A 145 12.30 6.09 -0.38
CA GLU A 145 12.29 6.39 1.04
C GLU A 145 12.21 7.91 1.18
N ASN A 146 11.04 8.39 1.54
CA ASN A 146 10.73 9.82 1.68
C ASN A 146 11.12 10.68 0.47
N LYS A 147 10.99 10.13 -0.73
CA LYS A 147 11.34 10.83 -1.97
C LYS A 147 10.37 10.57 -3.10
N ALA A 148 10.36 11.50 -4.05
CA ALA A 148 9.56 11.42 -5.25
C ALA A 148 10.39 11.06 -6.48
N ILE A 149 9.77 10.36 -7.44
CA ILE A 149 10.28 10.20 -8.80
C ILE A 149 9.20 10.52 -9.82
N THR A 150 9.63 10.96 -11.00
CA THR A 150 8.74 11.18 -12.15
C THR A 150 9.10 10.18 -13.23
N LEU A 151 8.16 9.33 -13.59
CA LEU A 151 8.31 8.35 -14.65
C LEU A 151 7.56 8.79 -15.91
N LYS A 152 8.18 8.56 -17.08
CA LYS A 152 7.65 8.93 -18.39
C LYS A 152 7.10 7.69 -19.11
N PHE A 153 5.89 7.80 -19.66
CA PHE A 153 5.19 6.73 -20.36
C PHE A 153 4.84 7.14 -21.79
N LYS A 154 4.32 6.18 -22.56
CA LYS A 154 3.87 6.40 -23.95
C LYS A 154 2.91 7.58 -24.03
N GLY A 155 2.92 8.28 -25.15
CA GLY A 155 2.10 9.47 -25.38
C GLY A 155 2.46 10.68 -24.52
N GLY A 156 3.71 10.76 -24.05
CA GLY A 156 4.20 11.89 -23.24
C GLY A 156 3.58 11.98 -21.83
N ARG A 157 2.92 10.92 -21.36
CA ARG A 157 2.42 10.89 -19.98
C ARG A 157 3.55 10.88 -18.98
N LYS A 158 3.39 11.67 -17.93
CA LYS A 158 4.28 11.67 -16.76
C LYS A 158 3.45 11.32 -15.54
N LEU A 159 3.93 10.42 -14.70
CA LEU A 159 3.37 10.12 -13.40
C LEU A 159 4.41 10.39 -12.34
N ASN A 160 3.99 11.08 -11.29
CA ASN A 160 4.82 11.34 -10.12
C ASN A 160 4.46 10.31 -9.06
N PHE A 161 5.48 9.68 -8.49
CA PHE A 161 5.36 8.73 -7.39
C PHE A 161 6.14 9.28 -6.21
N TYR A 162 5.54 9.22 -5.05
CA TYR A 162 6.21 9.48 -3.78
C TYR A 162 6.12 8.22 -2.94
N GLY A 163 7.22 7.78 -2.38
CA GLY A 163 7.29 6.63 -1.49
C GLY A 163 7.77 7.04 -0.11
N SER A 164 7.05 6.59 0.92
CA SER A 164 7.42 6.72 2.31
C SER A 164 7.16 5.39 3.00
N PRO A 165 8.18 4.80 3.65
CA PRO A 165 8.04 3.63 4.50
C PRO A 165 7.51 3.99 5.89
N ASP A 166 7.47 5.28 6.24
CA ASP A 166 7.11 5.74 7.58
C ASP A 166 5.64 5.48 7.87
N ILE A 167 5.37 4.81 8.97
CA ILE A 167 4.03 4.55 9.49
C ILE A 167 3.93 5.10 10.91
N PRO A 168 2.74 5.56 11.36
CA PRO A 168 2.51 5.87 12.76
C PRO A 168 2.78 4.64 13.62
N GLN A 169 3.32 4.85 14.82
CA GLN A 169 3.49 3.77 15.79
C GLN A 169 2.14 3.07 16.03
N CYS A 170 2.05 1.80 15.69
CA CYS A 170 0.86 0.99 15.87
C CYS A 170 1.26 -0.37 16.46
N GLY A 171 0.54 -0.80 17.50
CA GLY A 171 0.83 -2.07 18.16
C GLY A 171 1.92 -1.97 19.26
N GLY A 172 2.28 -3.13 19.83
CA GLY A 172 3.32 -3.22 20.87
C GLY A 172 4.71 -2.99 20.28
N SER A 173 5.50 -2.36 21.03
CA SER A 173 6.91 -2.04 21.14
C SER A 173 7.95 -2.32 20.04
N ASP A 174 7.68 -3.00 18.97
CA ASP A 174 8.77 -3.52 18.11
C ASP A 174 9.05 -2.71 16.84
N PHE A 175 8.28 -1.66 16.58
CA PHE A 175 8.48 -0.78 15.42
C PHE A 175 8.11 0.67 15.80
N ALA A 176 9.09 1.40 16.29
CA ALA A 176 9.02 2.84 16.52
C ALA A 176 10.20 3.54 15.84
#